data_b4400a8e43eccec33dccc3a76a9a5d40
#
_entry.id   b4400a8e43eccec33dccc3a76a9a5d40
#
_cell.length_a   1.000
_cell.length_b   1.000
_cell.length_c   1.000
_cell.angle_alpha   90.00
_cell.angle_beta   90.00
_cell.angle_gamma   90.00
#
_symmetry.space_group_name_H-M   'P 1'
#
loop_
_entity.id
_entity.type
_entity.pdbx_description
1 polymer ?
#
loop_
_entity_poly.entity_id
_entity_poly.type
_entity_poly.pdbx_seq_one_letter_code
_entity_poly.pdbx_strand_id
1 'polypeptide(L)'
;MTQGKLEVVKQEMAKVNINILGISDLKWTGMGEFNSDDHYIYYCGQECLRRNGVTLIVNKSPKCSTWVQSQKRQNDLQGKPFSITVIQVYAPISNAEEAEVEPFYEDLQDLLELIPKKDVLFIIGDWNEKVGSQEIPGVTGKFGLGVQNGAGQRLTVCHENALVIADTLFQQHKRQLYTWISPDGQH
;
A
#
# COMPACT_ATOMS: atom_id res chain seq x y z
N MET A 1 16.37 4.71 -3.01
CA MET A 1 16.99 4.02 -1.85
C MET A 1 18.37 3.52 -2.27
N THR A 2 19.41 3.71 -1.45
CA THR A 2 20.75 3.18 -1.72
C THR A 2 20.83 1.74 -1.22
N GLN A 3 21.81 0.96 -1.72
CA GLN A 3 22.03 -0.43 -1.27
C GLN A 3 22.16 -0.55 0.24
N GLY A 4 22.90 0.35 0.90
CA GLY A 4 23.04 0.34 2.36
C GLY A 4 21.73 0.57 3.12
N LYS A 5 20.82 1.40 2.59
CA LYS A 5 19.48 1.57 3.19
C LYS A 5 18.62 0.33 3.05
N LEU A 6 18.73 -0.40 1.93
CA LEU A 6 18.00 -1.64 1.73
C LEU A 6 18.41 -2.70 2.76
N GLU A 7 19.72 -2.81 3.03
CA GLU A 7 20.21 -3.75 4.05
C GLU A 7 19.67 -3.45 5.44
N VAL A 8 19.63 -2.17 5.83
CA VAL A 8 19.05 -1.76 7.11
C VAL A 8 17.56 -2.14 7.18
N VAL A 9 16.81 -1.89 6.11
CA VAL A 9 15.39 -2.26 6.04
C VAL A 9 15.18 -3.77 6.20
N LYS A 10 15.96 -4.60 5.49
CA LYS A 10 15.88 -6.07 5.62
C LYS A 10 16.18 -6.54 7.05
N GLN A 11 17.19 -5.94 7.69
CA GLN A 11 17.51 -6.24 9.09
C GLN A 11 16.36 -5.89 10.04
N GLU A 12 15.73 -4.74 9.85
CA GLU A 12 14.57 -4.35 10.66
C GLU A 12 13.36 -5.28 10.41
N MET A 13 13.10 -5.65 9.15
CA MET A 13 12.06 -6.64 8.83
C MET A 13 12.28 -7.97 9.58
N ALA A 14 13.52 -8.44 9.61
CA ALA A 14 13.87 -9.68 10.33
C ALA A 14 13.66 -9.53 11.84
N LYS A 15 14.06 -8.40 12.46
CA LYS A 15 13.89 -8.14 13.90
C LYS A 15 12.42 -8.16 14.34
N VAL A 16 11.53 -7.61 13.51
CA VAL A 16 10.11 -7.53 13.83
C VAL A 16 9.29 -8.65 13.19
N ASN A 17 9.96 -9.61 12.56
CA ASN A 17 9.37 -10.79 11.90
C ASN A 17 8.31 -10.42 10.83
N ILE A 18 8.61 -9.42 10.02
CA ILE A 18 7.78 -9.01 8.89
C ILE A 18 8.27 -9.70 7.62
N ASN A 19 7.36 -10.37 6.90
CA ASN A 19 7.68 -11.08 5.65
C ASN A 19 7.44 -10.24 4.39
N ILE A 20 6.55 -9.26 4.46
CA ILE A 20 6.18 -8.39 3.35
C ILE A 20 6.18 -6.95 3.85
N LEU A 21 6.93 -6.08 3.17
CA LEU A 21 7.00 -4.65 3.48
C LEU A 21 6.80 -3.83 2.19
N GLY A 22 5.79 -2.96 2.21
CA GLY A 22 5.61 -1.92 1.20
C GLY A 22 6.31 -0.62 1.60
N ILE A 23 6.92 0.05 0.62
CA ILE A 23 7.53 1.37 0.81
C ILE A 23 6.99 2.30 -0.26
N SER A 24 6.49 3.46 0.14
CA SER A 24 6.02 4.54 -0.73
C SER A 24 7.06 5.66 -0.85
N ASP A 25 6.87 6.56 -1.81
CA ASP A 25 7.80 7.65 -2.17
C ASP A 25 9.23 7.19 -2.47
N LEU A 26 9.35 6.07 -3.15
CA LEU A 26 10.64 5.60 -3.63
C LEU A 26 11.13 6.48 -4.78
N LYS A 27 12.41 6.88 -4.72
CA LYS A 27 13.05 7.73 -5.75
C LYS A 27 13.78 6.93 -6.83
N TRP A 28 13.28 5.75 -7.15
CA TRP A 28 13.75 4.96 -8.28
C TRP A 28 12.88 5.22 -9.51
N THR A 29 13.48 5.14 -10.68
CA THR A 29 12.80 5.32 -11.97
C THR A 29 12.55 3.98 -12.64
N GLY A 30 11.51 3.92 -13.49
CA GLY A 30 11.14 2.71 -14.19
C GLY A 30 10.59 1.62 -13.28
N MET A 31 10.40 0.44 -13.83
CA MET A 31 9.92 -0.73 -13.09
C MET A 31 10.89 -1.90 -13.22
N GLY A 32 10.94 -2.74 -12.20
CA GLY A 32 11.79 -3.93 -12.25
C GLY A 32 11.70 -4.77 -10.99
N GLU A 33 12.46 -5.85 -11.04
CA GLU A 33 12.63 -6.76 -9.93
C GLU A 33 14.07 -7.23 -9.84
N PHE A 34 14.53 -7.51 -8.63
CA PHE A 34 15.82 -8.14 -8.39
C PHE A 34 15.81 -8.90 -7.07
N ASN A 35 16.76 -9.82 -6.96
CA ASN A 35 16.99 -10.60 -5.75
C ASN A 35 18.05 -9.92 -4.88
N SER A 36 17.79 -9.84 -3.58
CA SER A 36 18.74 -9.39 -2.57
C SER A 36 18.73 -10.37 -1.40
N ASP A 37 19.71 -11.25 -1.35
CA ASP A 37 19.82 -12.36 -0.39
C ASP A 37 18.51 -13.18 -0.30
N ASP A 38 17.91 -13.22 0.89
CA ASP A 38 16.66 -13.94 1.15
C ASP A 38 15.39 -13.12 0.84
N HIS A 39 15.49 -12.08 0.00
CA HIS A 39 14.35 -11.23 -0.35
C HIS A 39 14.21 -11.07 -1.86
N TYR A 40 12.94 -11.01 -2.30
CA TYR A 40 12.53 -10.48 -3.60
C TYR A 40 12.24 -9.00 -3.45
N ILE A 41 12.79 -8.18 -4.33
CA ILE A 41 12.56 -6.74 -4.37
C ILE A 41 11.88 -6.40 -5.69
N TYR A 42 10.70 -5.83 -5.58
CA TYR A 42 9.92 -5.35 -6.72
C TYR A 42 9.80 -3.85 -6.58
N TYR A 43 9.95 -3.12 -7.67
CA TYR A 43 9.79 -1.67 -7.63
C TYR A 43 9.15 -1.15 -8.90
N CYS A 44 8.44 -0.03 -8.73
CA CYS A 44 7.94 0.75 -9.82
C CYS A 44 7.98 2.24 -9.46
N GLY A 45 8.46 3.05 -10.38
CA GLY A 45 8.49 4.50 -10.30
C GLY A 45 8.23 5.10 -11.66
N GLN A 46 8.08 6.42 -11.70
CA GLN A 46 7.91 7.13 -12.95
C GLN A 46 9.17 7.01 -13.82
N GLU A 47 9.01 7.00 -15.14
CA GLU A 47 10.15 6.83 -16.05
C GLU A 47 11.12 8.01 -16.00
N CYS A 48 10.60 9.24 -15.90
CA CYS A 48 11.38 10.47 -16.01
C CYS A 48 11.58 11.21 -14.68
N LEU A 49 10.74 10.96 -13.68
CA LEU A 49 10.76 11.70 -12.42
C LEU A 49 11.05 10.75 -11.25
N ARG A 50 12.01 11.13 -10.41
CA ARG A 50 12.39 10.37 -9.21
C ARG A 50 11.44 10.70 -8.04
N ARG A 51 10.15 10.40 -8.20
CA ARG A 51 9.12 10.61 -7.18
C ARG A 51 7.99 9.59 -7.34
N ASN A 52 7.18 9.48 -6.32
CA ASN A 52 5.95 8.66 -6.30
C ASN A 52 6.19 7.16 -6.61
N GLY A 53 7.43 6.68 -6.50
CA GLY A 53 7.70 5.27 -6.71
C GLY A 53 7.29 4.44 -5.48
N VAL A 54 7.02 3.17 -5.75
CA VAL A 54 6.70 2.18 -4.71
C VAL A 54 7.63 0.98 -4.82
N THR A 55 7.84 0.30 -3.71
CA THR A 55 8.52 -1.00 -3.72
C THR A 55 7.84 -1.96 -2.76
N LEU A 56 7.92 -3.23 -3.08
CA LEU A 56 7.53 -4.32 -2.22
C LEU A 56 8.75 -5.22 -1.97
N ILE A 57 9.07 -5.42 -0.71
CA ILE A 57 10.13 -6.30 -0.25
C ILE A 57 9.48 -7.54 0.34
N VAL A 58 9.83 -8.71 -0.19
CA VAL A 58 9.22 -9.97 0.21
C VAL A 58 10.28 -10.97 0.60
N ASN A 59 10.18 -11.54 1.80
CA ASN A 59 11.06 -12.61 2.25
C ASN A 59 10.83 -13.88 1.41
N LYS A 60 11.89 -14.52 0.96
CA LYS A 60 11.89 -15.78 0.22
C LYS A 60 11.52 -16.96 1.14
N SER A 61 10.36 -16.92 1.74
CA SER A 61 9.84 -18.09 2.44
C SER A 61 9.32 -19.11 1.40
N PRO A 62 9.55 -20.43 1.58
CA PRO A 62 9.08 -21.44 0.63
C PRO A 62 7.54 -21.53 0.50
N LYS A 63 6.80 -20.68 1.18
CA LYS A 63 5.33 -20.60 1.15
C LYS A 63 4.79 -19.36 0.43
N CYS A 64 5.66 -18.56 -0.21
CA CYS A 64 5.30 -17.24 -0.72
C CYS A 64 5.71 -17.09 -2.18
N SER A 65 4.77 -17.00 -3.09
CA SER A 65 4.98 -16.41 -4.41
C SER A 65 4.25 -15.07 -4.48
N THR A 66 4.88 -14.05 -5.02
CA THR A 66 4.48 -12.65 -4.80
C THR A 66 4.34 -11.86 -6.10
N TRP A 67 3.37 -10.96 -6.15
CA TRP A 67 3.12 -10.03 -7.25
C TRP A 67 3.11 -8.57 -6.78
N VAL A 68 3.70 -7.62 -7.50
CA VAL A 68 3.69 -6.19 -7.19
C VAL A 68 3.14 -5.38 -8.33
N GLN A 69 2.30 -4.42 -8.03
CA GLN A 69 1.91 -3.41 -8.98
C GLN A 69 1.86 -2.00 -8.39
N SER A 70 2.55 -1.08 -9.07
CA SER A 70 2.10 0.28 -9.31
C SER A 70 1.97 0.41 -10.82
N GLN A 71 0.87 0.14 -11.39
CA GLN A 71 0.53 0.14 -12.81
C GLN A 71 0.72 -1.14 -13.64
N LYS A 72 0.97 -2.32 -13.20
CA LYS A 72 0.81 -3.58 -13.97
C LYS A 72 1.79 -4.69 -13.60
N ARG A 73 1.71 -5.25 -12.44
CA ARG A 73 2.09 -6.66 -12.20
C ARG A 73 1.49 -7.18 -10.90
N GLN A 74 0.99 -8.33 -10.97
CA GLN A 74 0.24 -9.06 -9.97
C GLN A 74 1.08 -10.23 -9.42
N ASN A 75 1.05 -10.63 -8.14
CA ASN A 75 1.79 -11.78 -7.58
C ASN A 75 0.94 -12.58 -6.59
N ASP A 76 0.87 -13.89 -6.76
CA ASP A 76 0.11 -14.78 -5.90
C ASP A 76 0.95 -15.29 -4.73
N LEU A 77 0.45 -15.14 -3.51
CA LEU A 77 0.91 -15.90 -2.36
C LEU A 77 0.09 -17.19 -2.28
N GLN A 78 0.64 -18.29 -2.80
CA GLN A 78 -0.05 -19.57 -2.75
C GLN A 78 0.04 -20.20 -1.36
N GLY A 79 -0.98 -19.92 -0.53
CA GLY A 79 -1.30 -20.74 0.64
C GLY A 79 -2.50 -21.62 0.34
N LYS A 80 -2.45 -22.90 0.61
CA LYS A 80 -3.66 -23.75 0.50
C LYS A 80 -4.58 -23.45 1.70
N PRO A 81 -5.88 -23.19 1.50
CA PRO A 81 -6.69 -23.27 0.28
C PRO A 81 -6.89 -21.95 -0.47
N PHE A 82 -6.31 -20.83 -0.05
CA PHE A 82 -6.52 -19.50 -0.63
C PHE A 82 -5.19 -18.91 -1.11
N SER A 83 -5.23 -18.16 -2.19
CA SER A 83 -4.15 -17.27 -2.58
C SER A 83 -4.27 -15.93 -1.85
N ILE A 84 -3.14 -15.26 -1.61
CA ILE A 84 -3.12 -13.92 -1.03
C ILE A 84 -2.53 -13.00 -2.09
N THR A 85 -3.30 -11.99 -2.47
CA THR A 85 -2.85 -10.92 -3.36
C THR A 85 -2.51 -9.68 -2.54
N VAL A 86 -1.35 -9.10 -2.78
CA VAL A 86 -0.92 -7.85 -2.13
C VAL A 86 -0.67 -6.79 -3.19
N ILE A 87 -1.35 -5.65 -3.09
CA ILE A 87 -1.15 -4.47 -3.93
C ILE A 87 -0.48 -3.39 -3.09
N GLN A 88 0.62 -2.83 -3.58
CA GLN A 88 1.26 -1.66 -2.99
C GLN A 88 0.84 -0.41 -3.76
N VAL A 89 0.27 0.58 -3.07
CA VAL A 89 -0.18 1.83 -3.67
C VAL A 89 0.55 3.04 -3.09
N TYR A 90 0.58 4.10 -3.88
CA TYR A 90 0.91 5.45 -3.46
C TYR A 90 -0.10 6.39 -4.13
N ALA A 91 -1.13 6.78 -3.40
CA ALA A 91 -2.20 7.61 -3.92
C ALA A 91 -1.74 9.06 -4.11
N PRO A 92 -2.36 9.81 -5.02
CA PRO A 92 -2.17 11.25 -5.14
C PRO A 92 -2.39 11.96 -3.80
N ILE A 93 -1.70 13.07 -3.58
CA ILE A 93 -1.85 13.87 -2.37
C ILE A 93 -3.24 14.53 -2.32
N SER A 94 -3.72 14.87 -1.14
CA SER A 94 -5.09 15.37 -0.92
C SER A 94 -5.46 16.65 -1.67
N ASN A 95 -4.49 17.39 -2.17
CA ASN A 95 -4.68 18.61 -2.99
C ASN A 95 -4.19 18.42 -4.43
N ALA A 96 -4.03 17.16 -4.90
CA ALA A 96 -3.76 16.86 -6.29
C ALA A 96 -4.93 17.27 -7.19
N GLU A 97 -4.65 17.56 -8.45
CA GLU A 97 -5.68 17.85 -9.43
C GLU A 97 -6.50 16.59 -9.75
N GLU A 98 -7.80 16.78 -10.07
CA GLU A 98 -8.70 15.69 -10.43
C GLU A 98 -8.15 14.83 -11.59
N ALA A 99 -7.45 15.46 -12.52
CA ALA A 99 -6.73 14.79 -13.61
C ALA A 99 -5.62 13.81 -13.17
N GLU A 100 -5.15 13.89 -11.92
CA GLU A 100 -4.21 12.92 -11.34
C GLU A 100 -4.95 11.87 -10.49
N VAL A 101 -6.07 12.25 -9.88
CA VAL A 101 -6.81 11.40 -8.95
C VAL A 101 -7.68 10.38 -9.69
N GLU A 102 -8.45 10.80 -10.70
CA GLU A 102 -9.31 9.89 -11.45
C GLU A 102 -8.55 8.70 -12.07
N PRO A 103 -7.45 8.91 -12.85
CA PRO A 103 -6.74 7.79 -13.45
C PRO A 103 -6.16 6.81 -12.42
N PHE A 104 -5.78 7.28 -11.23
CA PHE A 104 -5.30 6.41 -10.17
C PHE A 104 -6.39 5.43 -9.70
N TYR A 105 -7.62 5.92 -9.49
CA TYR A 105 -8.73 5.07 -9.04
C TYR A 105 -9.29 4.19 -10.16
N GLU A 106 -9.26 4.64 -11.40
CA GLU A 106 -9.59 3.82 -12.58
C GLU A 106 -8.60 2.66 -12.71
N ASP A 107 -7.29 2.93 -12.69
CA ASP A 107 -6.25 1.90 -12.73
C ASP A 107 -6.38 0.91 -11.56
N LEU A 108 -6.72 1.38 -10.37
CA LEU A 108 -6.94 0.53 -9.21
C LEU A 108 -8.17 -0.37 -9.42
N GLN A 109 -9.27 0.18 -9.93
CA GLN A 109 -10.49 -0.58 -10.19
C GLN A 109 -10.24 -1.67 -11.25
N ASP A 110 -9.56 -1.33 -12.34
CA ASP A 110 -9.19 -2.30 -13.39
C ASP A 110 -8.36 -3.46 -12.80
N LEU A 111 -7.46 -3.15 -11.86
CA LEU A 111 -6.70 -4.15 -11.14
C LEU A 111 -7.58 -5.06 -10.29
N LEU A 112 -8.50 -4.48 -9.53
CA LEU A 112 -9.38 -5.22 -8.65
C LEU A 112 -10.27 -6.20 -9.41
N GLU A 113 -10.68 -5.84 -10.64
CA GLU A 113 -11.47 -6.71 -11.52
C GLU A 113 -10.70 -7.96 -12.00
N LEU A 114 -9.36 -7.87 -12.06
CA LEU A 114 -8.51 -9.00 -12.45
C LEU A 114 -8.27 -10.00 -11.34
N ILE A 115 -8.56 -9.64 -10.07
CA ILE A 115 -8.29 -10.48 -8.91
C ILE A 115 -9.40 -11.50 -8.72
N PRO A 116 -9.09 -12.81 -8.61
CA PRO A 116 -10.09 -13.82 -8.34
C PRO A 116 -10.81 -13.57 -7.01
N LYS A 117 -12.15 -13.57 -7.01
CA LYS A 117 -12.98 -13.30 -5.81
C LYS A 117 -12.73 -14.25 -4.62
N LYS A 118 -12.08 -15.39 -4.86
CA LYS A 118 -11.71 -16.36 -3.84
C LYS A 118 -10.42 -15.99 -3.10
N ASP A 119 -9.64 -15.06 -3.62
CA ASP A 119 -8.33 -14.71 -3.07
C ASP A 119 -8.50 -13.70 -1.93
N VAL A 120 -7.59 -13.77 -0.96
CA VAL A 120 -7.49 -12.77 0.10
C VAL A 120 -6.69 -11.59 -0.44
N LEU A 121 -7.29 -10.41 -0.45
CA LEU A 121 -6.67 -9.20 -0.98
C LEU A 121 -6.22 -8.27 0.15
N PHE A 122 -4.98 -7.82 0.06
CA PHE A 122 -4.45 -6.70 0.86
C PHE A 122 -4.00 -5.59 -0.07
N ILE A 123 -4.52 -4.38 0.15
CA ILE A 123 -4.02 -3.16 -0.48
C ILE A 123 -3.30 -2.36 0.59
N ILE A 124 -2.00 -2.25 0.47
CA ILE A 124 -1.13 -1.55 1.43
C ILE A 124 -0.48 -0.33 0.76
N GLY A 125 -0.13 0.67 1.54
CA GLY A 125 0.57 1.84 1.02
C GLY A 125 0.15 3.15 1.66
N ASP A 126 0.59 4.25 1.05
CA ASP A 126 0.25 5.59 1.46
C ASP A 126 -0.91 6.11 0.59
N TRP A 127 -2.05 6.30 1.23
CA TRP A 127 -3.27 6.72 0.56
C TRP A 127 -3.42 8.25 0.50
N ASN A 128 -2.59 8.98 1.22
CA ASN A 128 -2.62 10.46 1.30
C ASN A 128 -4.00 11.05 1.66
N GLU A 129 -4.89 10.24 2.22
CA GLU A 129 -6.27 10.60 2.56
C GLU A 129 -6.61 10.25 4.00
N LYS A 130 -7.45 11.09 4.61
CA LYS A 130 -8.04 10.87 5.93
C LYS A 130 -9.50 10.48 5.77
N VAL A 131 -9.85 9.29 6.22
CA VAL A 131 -11.23 8.77 6.12
C VAL A 131 -12.14 9.25 7.26
N GLY A 132 -11.58 9.94 8.24
CA GLY A 132 -12.34 10.45 9.39
C GLY A 132 -12.67 9.35 10.42
N SER A 133 -13.35 9.77 11.49
CA SER A 133 -13.77 8.89 12.59
C SER A 133 -15.22 8.39 12.47
N GLN A 134 -15.88 8.69 11.36
CA GLN A 134 -17.24 8.20 11.12
C GLN A 134 -17.20 6.72 10.75
N GLU A 135 -17.94 5.91 11.49
CA GLU A 135 -18.11 4.49 11.16
C GLU A 135 -19.02 4.33 9.94
N ILE A 136 -18.53 3.61 8.93
CA ILE A 136 -19.30 3.22 7.74
C ILE A 136 -19.34 1.69 7.73
N PRO A 137 -20.53 1.09 7.96
CA PRO A 137 -20.65 -0.37 8.05
C PRO A 137 -20.05 -1.09 6.86
N GLY A 138 -19.18 -2.04 7.11
CA GLY A 138 -18.48 -2.83 6.08
C GLY A 138 -17.29 -2.15 5.42
N VAL A 139 -17.00 -0.87 5.71
CA VAL A 139 -15.88 -0.13 5.10
C VAL A 139 -14.93 0.43 6.15
N THR A 140 -15.43 1.19 7.13
CA THR A 140 -14.60 1.79 8.18
C THR A 140 -15.11 1.44 9.56
N GLY A 141 -14.19 1.31 10.53
CA GLY A 141 -14.51 1.28 11.95
C GLY A 141 -14.48 2.68 12.58
N LYS A 142 -14.68 2.72 13.89
CA LYS A 142 -14.81 3.95 14.70
C LYS A 142 -13.48 4.59 15.11
N PHE A 143 -12.34 4.00 14.74
CA PHE A 143 -11.03 4.48 15.16
C PHE A 143 -10.24 5.19 14.05
N GLY A 144 -10.91 5.58 12.96
CA GLY A 144 -10.32 6.41 11.92
C GLY A 144 -9.91 7.79 12.47
N LEU A 145 -8.92 8.40 11.85
CA LEU A 145 -8.29 9.63 12.33
C LEU A 145 -8.69 10.86 11.54
N GLY A 146 -8.71 11.98 12.25
CA GLY A 146 -8.85 13.31 11.68
C GLY A 146 -10.26 13.63 11.18
N VAL A 147 -10.34 14.72 10.43
CA VAL A 147 -11.51 15.10 9.66
C VAL A 147 -11.35 14.52 8.26
N GLN A 148 -12.42 13.95 7.73
CA GLN A 148 -12.43 13.42 6.37
C GLN A 148 -12.00 14.52 5.38
N ASN A 149 -11.02 14.21 4.54
CA ASN A 149 -10.64 15.03 3.40
C ASN A 149 -10.91 14.19 2.13
N GLY A 150 -10.82 14.66 0.94
CA GLY A 150 -10.97 14.01 -0.36
C GLY A 150 -11.23 12.48 -0.48
N ALA A 151 -11.51 11.81 0.64
CA ALA A 151 -11.62 10.35 0.76
C ALA A 151 -12.86 9.73 0.09
N GLY A 152 -13.66 10.51 -0.62
CA GLY A 152 -14.91 10.02 -1.20
C GLY A 152 -14.69 8.88 -2.19
N GLN A 153 -13.71 8.98 -3.07
CA GLN A 153 -13.42 7.94 -4.07
C GLN A 153 -12.86 6.67 -3.42
N ARG A 154 -11.95 6.80 -2.44
CA ARG A 154 -11.44 5.66 -1.68
C ARG A 154 -12.56 4.88 -0.99
N LEU A 155 -13.48 5.59 -0.34
CA LEU A 155 -14.62 4.97 0.34
C LEU A 155 -15.54 4.27 -0.67
N THR A 156 -15.77 4.87 -1.84
CA THR A 156 -16.56 4.29 -2.92
C THR A 156 -15.92 2.99 -3.41
N VAL A 157 -14.63 3.01 -3.76
CA VAL A 157 -13.91 1.81 -4.21
C VAL A 157 -13.92 0.72 -3.14
N CYS A 158 -13.72 1.07 -1.86
CA CYS A 158 -13.81 0.10 -0.77
C CYS A 158 -15.21 -0.51 -0.66
N HIS A 159 -16.26 0.29 -0.77
CA HIS A 159 -17.63 -0.20 -0.68
C HIS A 159 -18.00 -1.13 -1.86
N GLU A 160 -17.67 -0.73 -3.09
CA GLU A 160 -17.98 -1.48 -4.31
C GLU A 160 -17.23 -2.82 -4.37
N ASN A 161 -16.04 -2.87 -3.83
CA ASN A 161 -15.19 -4.08 -3.85
C ASN A 161 -15.22 -4.87 -2.53
N ALA A 162 -16.13 -4.55 -1.61
CA ALA A 162 -16.23 -5.19 -0.28
C ALA A 162 -14.90 -5.17 0.51
N LEU A 163 -14.17 -4.07 0.42
CA LEU A 163 -12.90 -3.86 1.11
C LEU A 163 -13.14 -3.11 2.42
N VAL A 164 -12.32 -3.42 3.42
CA VAL A 164 -12.36 -2.78 4.75
C VAL A 164 -11.06 -2.03 4.99
N ILE A 165 -11.17 -0.80 5.51
CA ILE A 165 -10.01 0.00 5.91
C ILE A 165 -9.58 -0.45 7.31
N ALA A 166 -8.63 -1.36 7.35
CA ALA A 166 -8.28 -2.14 8.54
C ALA A 166 -7.73 -1.30 9.71
N ASP A 167 -7.01 -0.22 9.43
CA ASP A 167 -6.47 0.69 10.46
C ASP A 167 -7.55 1.44 11.25
N THR A 168 -8.77 1.52 10.71
CA THR A 168 -9.92 2.12 11.39
C THR A 168 -10.63 1.16 12.36
N LEU A 169 -10.34 -0.15 12.28
CA LEU A 169 -11.01 -1.18 13.10
C LEU A 169 -10.44 -1.29 14.51
N PHE A 170 -9.20 -0.86 14.73
CA PHE A 170 -8.48 -1.08 15.97
C PHE A 170 -8.05 0.22 16.61
N GLN A 171 -8.26 0.32 17.93
CA GLN A 171 -7.75 1.46 18.69
C GLN A 171 -6.23 1.40 18.77
N GLN A 172 -5.56 2.40 18.20
CA GLN A 172 -4.12 2.53 18.28
C GLN A 172 -3.70 3.44 19.44
N HIS A 173 -2.52 3.17 19.99
CA HIS A 173 -1.94 4.05 20.98
C HIS A 173 -1.56 5.39 20.33
N LYS A 174 -1.77 6.53 21.04
CA LYS A 174 -1.53 7.89 20.50
C LYS A 174 -0.19 8.06 19.76
N ARG A 175 0.87 7.37 20.21
CA ARG A 175 2.21 7.42 19.57
C ARG A 175 2.30 6.64 18.24
N GLN A 176 1.31 5.84 17.91
CA GLN A 176 1.25 5.00 16.70
C GLN A 176 0.24 5.52 15.68
N LEU A 177 -0.44 6.64 15.99
CA LEU A 177 -1.48 7.18 15.14
C LEU A 177 -0.95 7.89 13.90
N TYR A 178 0.30 8.36 13.95
CA TYR A 178 0.91 9.12 12.86
C TYR A 178 2.26 8.50 12.50
N THR A 179 2.46 8.26 11.22
CA THR A 179 3.73 7.77 10.66
C THR A 179 4.68 8.93 10.34
N TRP A 180 4.13 10.14 10.22
CA TRP A 180 4.86 11.36 9.92
C TRP A 180 4.18 12.55 10.59
N ILE A 181 5.00 13.51 11.04
CA ILE A 181 4.54 14.78 11.61
C ILE A 181 5.20 15.89 10.80
N SER A 182 4.41 16.84 10.31
CA SER A 182 4.92 18.02 9.60
C SER A 182 5.90 18.83 10.48
N PRO A 183 6.98 19.38 9.93
CA PRO A 183 7.94 20.22 10.66
C PRO A 183 7.31 21.44 11.36
N ASP A 184 6.16 21.90 10.89
CA ASP A 184 5.36 22.99 11.48
C ASP A 184 4.41 22.52 12.60
N GLY A 185 4.38 21.22 12.91
CA GLY A 185 3.53 20.61 13.93
C GLY A 185 2.05 20.57 13.59
N GLN A 186 1.66 20.89 12.36
CA GLN A 186 0.27 20.74 11.89
C GLN A 186 0.07 19.33 11.33
N HIS A 187 -1.02 18.70 11.73
CA HIS A 187 -1.40 17.32 11.36
C HIS A 187 -2.47 17.29 10.26
#